data_721fd27c552bb77734dc0569d7c1d25f
#
_entry.id   721fd27c552bb77734dc0569d7c1d25f
#
_cell.length_a   1.000
_cell.length_b   1.000
_cell.length_c   1.000
_cell.angle_alpha   90.00
_cell.angle_beta   90.00
_cell.angle_gamma   90.00
#
_symmetry.space_group_name_H-M   'P 1'
#
loop_
_entity.id
_entity.type
_entity.pdbx_description
1 polymer ?
#
loop_
_entity_poly.entity_id
_entity_poly.type
_entity_poly.pdbx_seq_one_letter_code
_entity_poly.pdbx_strand_id
1 'polypeptide(L)'
;GSSSSTASSTASSAAASAAAAEDVTIKVAAIETGYGADMWKKVTEAFTAQTGIKVELTTDKKLEDVIGPSMQGGDYPDVIHLATGREAALTEQFIKGNLIADITDVLSMTVPGESKKVSEKIAGGFTDTSLTNPYGDGKTYLAPMFYSPCGLFYNAGFLKEKGWDVPTTWDEMWELGDKAAA
;
A
#
# COMPACT_ATOMS: atom_id res chain seq x y z
N GLY A 1 37.70 -19.29 -53.24
CA GLY A 1 36.31 -19.19 -52.96
C GLY A 1 36.10 -18.97 -51.49
N SER A 2 35.94 -17.70 -51.06
CA SER A 2 35.64 -17.36 -49.67
C SER A 2 34.11 -17.26 -49.54
N SER A 3 33.56 -18.13 -48.68
CA SER A 3 32.13 -18.07 -48.34
C SER A 3 31.96 -17.27 -47.07
N SER A 4 31.38 -16.07 -47.19
CA SER A 4 30.94 -15.28 -46.06
C SER A 4 29.62 -15.83 -45.55
N SER A 5 29.60 -16.36 -44.33
CA SER A 5 28.39 -16.72 -43.62
C SER A 5 27.94 -15.54 -42.77
N THR A 6 26.87 -14.90 -43.20
CA THR A 6 26.14 -13.84 -42.47
C THR A 6 25.35 -14.52 -41.33
N ALA A 7 25.77 -14.28 -40.08
CA ALA A 7 25.01 -14.71 -38.91
C ALA A 7 23.85 -13.75 -38.69
N SER A 8 22.65 -14.20 -39.02
CA SER A 8 21.40 -13.55 -38.62
C SER A 8 21.17 -13.74 -37.14
N SER A 9 21.34 -12.68 -36.36
CA SER A 9 20.94 -12.67 -34.95
C SER A 9 19.42 -12.52 -34.87
N THR A 10 18.74 -13.63 -34.72
CA THR A 10 17.32 -13.64 -34.32
C THR A 10 17.21 -13.19 -32.87
N ALA A 11 16.80 -11.97 -32.69
CA ALA A 11 16.35 -11.49 -31.38
C ALA A 11 15.10 -12.31 -31.02
N SER A 12 15.28 -13.24 -30.12
CA SER A 12 14.18 -14.00 -29.50
C SER A 12 13.45 -13.05 -28.56
N SER A 13 12.38 -12.45 -29.07
CA SER A 13 11.37 -11.79 -28.28
C SER A 13 10.72 -12.87 -27.41
N ALA A 14 11.13 -12.96 -26.14
CA ALA A 14 10.41 -13.73 -25.15
C ALA A 14 9.08 -13.02 -24.87
N ALA A 15 8.11 -13.28 -25.72
CA ALA A 15 6.71 -13.10 -25.36
C ALA A 15 6.47 -14.05 -24.19
N ALA A 16 6.36 -13.49 -22.99
CA ALA A 16 5.86 -14.23 -21.84
C ALA A 16 4.50 -14.78 -22.27
N SER A 17 4.44 -16.08 -22.49
CA SER A 17 3.20 -16.82 -22.72
C SER A 17 2.35 -16.54 -21.49
N ALA A 18 1.34 -15.70 -21.64
CA ALA A 18 0.23 -15.67 -20.68
C ALA A 18 -0.37 -17.09 -20.77
N ALA A 19 -0.01 -17.92 -19.80
CA ALA A 19 -0.77 -19.14 -19.56
C ALA A 19 -2.23 -18.70 -19.47
N ALA A 20 -3.11 -19.34 -20.22
CA ALA A 20 -4.53 -19.06 -20.16
C ALA A 20 -4.89 -19.12 -18.67
N ALA A 21 -5.20 -17.95 -18.08
CA ALA A 21 -5.59 -17.90 -16.68
C ALA A 21 -6.83 -18.79 -16.58
N GLU A 22 -6.79 -19.80 -15.73
CA GLU A 22 -7.99 -20.47 -15.29
C GLU A 22 -8.98 -19.36 -14.89
N ASP A 23 -10.29 -19.60 -14.96
CA ASP A 23 -11.32 -18.60 -14.65
C ASP A 23 -11.27 -18.21 -13.15
N VAL A 24 -10.17 -17.51 -12.79
CA VAL A 24 -9.86 -17.12 -11.43
C VAL A 24 -10.38 -15.71 -11.18
N THR A 25 -11.07 -15.54 -10.08
CA THR A 25 -11.49 -14.23 -9.56
C THR A 25 -10.90 -14.05 -8.17
N ILE A 26 -10.25 -12.91 -7.93
CA ILE A 26 -9.77 -12.51 -6.60
C ILE A 26 -10.64 -11.38 -6.05
N LYS A 27 -10.83 -11.38 -4.74
CA LYS A 27 -11.57 -10.35 -4.00
C LYS A 27 -10.58 -9.35 -3.42
N VAL A 28 -10.73 -8.09 -3.80
CA VAL A 28 -9.91 -6.98 -3.29
C VAL A 28 -10.81 -6.00 -2.55
N ALA A 29 -10.50 -5.74 -1.30
CA ALA A 29 -11.17 -4.75 -0.48
C ALA A 29 -10.22 -3.59 -0.19
N ALA A 30 -10.59 -2.38 -0.57
CA ALA A 30 -9.74 -1.20 -0.40
C ALA A 30 -10.51 -0.04 0.21
N ILE A 31 -9.89 0.60 1.21
CA ILE A 31 -10.51 1.77 1.83
C ILE A 31 -10.58 2.93 0.84
N GLU A 32 -11.74 3.56 0.75
CA GLU A 32 -11.90 4.82 0.04
C GLU A 32 -11.43 5.97 0.94
N THR A 33 -10.38 6.64 0.52
CA THR A 33 -9.82 7.81 1.20
C THR A 33 -10.38 9.11 0.60
N GLY A 34 -9.87 10.26 1.05
CA GLY A 34 -10.15 11.56 0.43
C GLY A 34 -9.75 11.67 -1.05
N TYR A 35 -8.93 10.74 -1.54
CA TYR A 35 -8.54 10.63 -2.96
C TYR A 35 -9.54 9.80 -3.80
N GLY A 36 -10.61 9.27 -3.18
CA GLY A 36 -11.63 8.45 -3.84
C GLY A 36 -11.17 7.02 -4.15
N ALA A 37 -11.99 6.33 -4.95
CA ALA A 37 -11.79 4.92 -5.32
C ALA A 37 -11.26 4.72 -6.76
N ASP A 38 -11.14 5.79 -7.55
CA ASP A 38 -10.82 5.69 -8.99
C ASP A 38 -9.46 5.07 -9.26
N MET A 39 -8.49 5.29 -8.38
CA MET A 39 -7.18 4.65 -8.49
C MET A 39 -7.33 3.11 -8.44
N TRP A 40 -8.09 2.61 -7.47
CA TRP A 40 -8.28 1.17 -7.31
C TRP A 40 -9.00 0.55 -8.50
N LYS A 41 -10.01 1.21 -9.06
CA LYS A 41 -10.70 0.77 -10.28
C LYS A 41 -9.72 0.63 -11.44
N LYS A 42 -8.93 1.68 -11.69
CA LYS A 42 -7.94 1.68 -12.78
C LYS A 42 -6.86 0.61 -12.61
N VAL A 43 -6.36 0.42 -11.38
CA VAL A 43 -5.33 -0.58 -11.09
C VAL A 43 -5.86 -1.98 -11.28
N THR A 44 -7.05 -2.29 -10.77
CA THR A 44 -7.67 -3.62 -10.90
C THR A 44 -8.08 -3.93 -12.34
N GLU A 45 -8.58 -2.95 -13.10
CA GLU A 45 -8.85 -3.10 -14.52
C GLU A 45 -7.57 -3.38 -15.32
N ALA A 46 -6.49 -2.63 -15.06
CA ALA A 46 -5.21 -2.85 -15.71
C ALA A 46 -4.61 -4.23 -15.35
N PHE A 47 -4.73 -4.65 -14.10
CA PHE A 47 -4.31 -5.98 -13.66
C PHE A 47 -5.07 -7.08 -14.40
N THR A 48 -6.40 -6.97 -14.48
CA THR A 48 -7.23 -7.93 -15.23
C THR A 48 -6.85 -7.96 -16.71
N ALA A 49 -6.64 -6.80 -17.32
CA ALA A 49 -6.24 -6.71 -18.73
C ALA A 49 -4.88 -7.37 -18.99
N GLN A 50 -3.96 -7.27 -18.05
CA GLN A 50 -2.60 -7.82 -18.16
C GLN A 50 -2.53 -9.32 -17.87
N THR A 51 -3.34 -9.82 -16.92
CA THR A 51 -3.21 -11.19 -16.38
C THR A 51 -4.34 -12.12 -16.78
N GLY A 52 -5.49 -11.59 -17.18
CA GLY A 52 -6.72 -12.36 -17.36
C GLY A 52 -7.44 -12.71 -16.04
N ILE A 53 -6.84 -12.43 -14.88
CA ILE A 53 -7.45 -12.68 -13.57
C ILE A 53 -8.49 -11.59 -13.30
N LYS A 54 -9.72 -12.00 -13.00
CA LYS A 54 -10.81 -11.09 -12.65
C LYS A 54 -10.62 -10.55 -11.23
N VAL A 55 -11.04 -9.31 -11.00
CA VAL A 55 -11.01 -8.69 -9.67
C VAL A 55 -12.41 -8.25 -9.28
N GLU A 56 -12.90 -8.78 -8.18
CA GLU A 56 -14.08 -8.26 -7.48
C GLU A 56 -13.62 -7.22 -6.47
N LEU A 57 -13.83 -5.93 -6.82
CA LEU A 57 -13.36 -4.80 -6.03
C LEU A 57 -14.48 -4.26 -5.14
N THR A 58 -14.23 -4.23 -3.84
CA THR A 58 -15.06 -3.54 -2.84
C THR A 58 -14.32 -2.31 -2.32
N THR A 59 -14.95 -1.14 -2.39
CA THR A 59 -14.39 0.10 -1.83
C THR A 59 -15.45 0.82 -1.01
N ASP A 60 -15.07 1.27 0.17
CA ASP A 60 -15.92 2.08 1.04
C ASP A 60 -15.07 2.91 2.01
N LYS A 61 -15.60 4.05 2.50
CA LYS A 61 -14.98 4.88 3.54
C LYS A 61 -15.01 4.19 4.91
N LYS A 62 -16.01 3.35 5.12
CA LYS A 62 -16.17 2.50 6.30
C LYS A 62 -16.02 1.03 5.92
N LEU A 63 -14.88 0.72 5.28
CA LEU A 63 -14.62 -0.59 4.73
C LEU A 63 -14.82 -1.70 5.75
N GLU A 64 -14.46 -1.48 7.00
CA GLU A 64 -14.57 -2.44 8.09
C GLU A 64 -16.03 -2.87 8.32
N ASP A 65 -16.98 -1.92 8.21
CA ASP A 65 -18.40 -2.20 8.38
C ASP A 65 -18.96 -3.01 7.20
N VAL A 66 -18.38 -2.84 6.01
CA VAL A 66 -18.81 -3.54 4.80
C VAL A 66 -18.30 -4.97 4.76
N ILE A 67 -17.00 -5.18 5.03
CA ILE A 67 -16.39 -6.51 4.93
C ILE A 67 -16.51 -7.34 6.22
N GLY A 68 -16.64 -6.69 7.38
CA GLY A 68 -16.69 -7.36 8.67
C GLY A 68 -17.74 -8.47 8.78
N PRO A 69 -19.00 -8.26 8.38
CA PRO A 69 -20.03 -9.29 8.44
C PRO A 69 -19.72 -10.55 7.59
N SER A 70 -19.22 -10.38 6.36
CA SER A 70 -18.83 -11.52 5.51
C SER A 70 -17.63 -12.26 6.10
N MET A 71 -16.67 -11.56 6.65
CA MET A 71 -15.49 -12.16 7.28
C MET A 71 -15.85 -12.97 8.54
N GLN A 72 -16.86 -12.54 9.32
CA GLN A 72 -17.39 -13.34 10.43
C GLN A 72 -18.02 -14.65 9.95
N GLY A 73 -18.56 -14.66 8.74
CA GLY A 73 -19.07 -15.85 8.07
C GLY A 73 -17.99 -16.73 7.41
N GLY A 74 -16.73 -16.34 7.49
CA GLY A 74 -15.60 -17.06 6.87
C GLY A 74 -15.31 -16.66 5.42
N ASP A 75 -15.99 -15.65 4.89
CA ASP A 75 -15.75 -15.12 3.55
C ASP A 75 -14.81 -13.90 3.61
N TYR A 76 -13.53 -14.15 3.37
CA TYR A 76 -12.47 -13.14 3.45
C TYR A 76 -12.10 -12.62 2.06
N PRO A 77 -11.79 -11.30 1.93
CA PRO A 77 -11.07 -10.80 0.77
C PRO A 77 -9.68 -11.43 0.66
N ASP A 78 -9.21 -11.64 -0.56
CA ASP A 78 -7.84 -12.14 -0.81
C ASP A 78 -6.79 -11.04 -0.54
N VAL A 79 -7.13 -9.78 -0.83
CA VAL A 79 -6.29 -8.62 -0.59
C VAL A 79 -7.09 -7.54 0.11
N ILE A 80 -6.55 -7.00 1.20
CA ILE A 80 -7.16 -5.90 1.94
C ILE A 80 -6.17 -4.73 2.00
N HIS A 81 -6.60 -3.57 1.50
CA HIS A 81 -5.91 -2.31 1.68
C HIS A 81 -6.63 -1.48 2.74
N LEU A 82 -5.99 -1.31 3.88
CA LEU A 82 -6.56 -0.64 5.04
C LEU A 82 -5.47 0.11 5.80
N ALA A 83 -5.80 1.28 6.33
CA ALA A 83 -4.87 2.01 7.19
C ALA A 83 -4.80 1.38 8.59
N THR A 84 -3.64 1.48 9.21
CA THR A 84 -3.46 1.17 10.63
C THR A 84 -3.93 2.32 11.50
N GLY A 85 -4.21 2.05 12.79
CA GLY A 85 -4.62 3.08 13.76
C GLY A 85 -6.05 3.60 13.55
N ARG A 86 -6.89 2.87 12.82
CA ARG A 86 -8.30 3.22 12.65
C ARG A 86 -9.11 2.78 13.88
N GLU A 87 -10.25 3.45 14.11
CA GLU A 87 -11.11 3.18 15.28
C GLU A 87 -11.54 1.71 15.38
N ALA A 88 -11.92 1.09 14.26
CA ALA A 88 -12.31 -0.32 14.23
C ALA A 88 -11.15 -1.28 14.47
N ALA A 89 -9.90 -0.83 14.36
CA ALA A 89 -8.67 -1.59 14.62
C ALA A 89 -8.63 -2.98 13.92
N LEU A 90 -9.20 -3.10 12.72
CA LEU A 90 -9.34 -4.38 12.04
C LEU A 90 -7.97 -4.97 11.67
N THR A 91 -7.04 -4.15 11.18
CA THR A 91 -5.66 -4.58 10.86
C THR A 91 -4.97 -5.10 12.12
N GLU A 92 -5.10 -4.41 13.23
CA GLU A 92 -4.51 -4.79 14.52
C GLU A 92 -5.12 -6.09 15.06
N GLN A 93 -6.41 -6.30 14.83
CA GLN A 93 -7.08 -7.57 15.19
C GLN A 93 -6.54 -8.74 14.36
N PHE A 94 -6.30 -8.55 13.07
CA PHE A 94 -5.68 -9.58 12.20
C PHE A 94 -4.27 -9.91 12.65
N ILE A 95 -3.46 -8.89 12.98
CA ILE A 95 -2.11 -9.08 13.53
C ILE A 95 -2.19 -9.90 14.82
N LYS A 96 -3.02 -9.48 15.76
CA LYS A 96 -3.19 -10.16 17.05
C LYS A 96 -3.68 -11.60 16.91
N GLY A 97 -4.52 -11.87 15.92
CA GLY A 97 -5.07 -13.19 15.63
C GLY A 97 -4.17 -14.09 14.78
N ASN A 98 -2.99 -13.62 14.33
CA ASN A 98 -2.15 -14.32 13.33
C ASN A 98 -2.91 -14.66 12.05
N LEU A 99 -3.74 -13.74 11.57
CA LEU A 99 -4.62 -13.96 10.42
C LEU A 99 -4.08 -13.36 9.11
N ILE A 100 -2.86 -12.82 9.12
CA ILE A 100 -2.21 -12.22 7.95
C ILE A 100 -1.13 -13.15 7.40
N ALA A 101 -1.03 -13.19 6.08
CA ALA A 101 -0.07 -14.05 5.40
C ALA A 101 1.35 -13.46 5.40
N ASP A 102 2.34 -14.32 5.45
CA ASP A 102 3.73 -13.96 5.16
C ASP A 102 3.86 -13.59 3.67
N ILE A 103 4.29 -12.37 3.40
CA ILE A 103 4.48 -11.82 2.05
C ILE A 103 5.94 -11.54 1.73
N THR A 104 6.88 -12.08 2.51
CA THR A 104 8.32 -11.87 2.33
C THR A 104 8.77 -12.20 0.91
N ASP A 105 8.29 -13.31 0.37
CA ASP A 105 8.63 -13.74 -0.99
C ASP A 105 8.10 -12.77 -2.05
N VAL A 106 6.92 -12.19 -1.84
CA VAL A 106 6.35 -11.20 -2.76
C VAL A 106 7.26 -9.98 -2.91
N LEU A 107 7.88 -9.52 -1.81
CA LEU A 107 8.81 -8.40 -1.84
C LEU A 107 10.08 -8.70 -2.65
N SER A 108 10.43 -9.96 -2.78
CA SER A 108 11.60 -10.44 -3.55
C SER A 108 11.29 -10.66 -5.03
N MET A 109 10.02 -10.69 -5.42
CA MET A 109 9.60 -10.88 -6.81
C MET A 109 9.93 -9.66 -7.67
N THR A 110 10.23 -9.91 -8.93
CA THR A 110 10.38 -8.85 -9.92
C THR A 110 9.01 -8.28 -10.29
N VAL A 111 8.92 -6.96 -10.34
CA VAL A 111 7.69 -6.27 -10.77
C VAL A 111 7.41 -6.64 -12.24
N PRO A 112 6.19 -7.10 -12.57
CA PRO A 112 5.85 -7.44 -13.94
C PRO A 112 6.12 -6.30 -14.93
N GLY A 113 6.87 -6.59 -15.99
CA GLY A 113 7.26 -5.59 -16.99
C GLY A 113 8.42 -4.67 -16.60
N GLU A 114 9.03 -4.86 -15.43
CA GLU A 114 10.18 -4.10 -14.96
C GLU A 114 11.38 -5.02 -14.65
N SER A 115 12.55 -4.43 -14.41
CA SER A 115 13.74 -5.15 -13.93
C SER A 115 13.91 -5.08 -12.41
N LYS A 116 13.10 -4.27 -11.73
CA LYS A 116 13.19 -4.02 -10.29
C LYS A 116 12.38 -5.02 -9.49
N LYS A 117 12.84 -5.32 -8.29
CA LYS A 117 12.04 -6.06 -7.30
C LYS A 117 10.98 -5.17 -6.66
N VAL A 118 9.93 -5.77 -6.12
CA VAL A 118 8.88 -5.06 -5.39
C VAL A 118 9.50 -4.25 -4.24
N SER A 119 10.42 -4.83 -3.47
CA SER A 119 11.11 -4.14 -2.38
C SER A 119 11.91 -2.91 -2.81
N GLU A 120 12.40 -2.88 -4.05
CA GLU A 120 13.14 -1.73 -4.59
C GLU A 120 12.22 -0.57 -5.02
N LYS A 121 10.92 -0.81 -5.10
CA LYS A 121 9.89 0.22 -5.39
C LYS A 121 9.37 0.87 -4.10
N ILE A 122 9.62 0.29 -2.96
CA ILE A 122 9.20 0.80 -1.66
C ILE A 122 10.30 1.72 -1.12
N ALA A 123 9.92 2.88 -0.61
CA ALA A 123 10.87 3.82 -0.01
C ALA A 123 11.61 3.16 1.16
N GLY A 124 12.91 3.46 1.29
CA GLY A 124 13.74 2.94 2.37
C GLY A 124 13.20 3.30 3.75
N GLY A 125 13.35 2.38 4.70
CA GLY A 125 12.87 2.54 6.08
C GLY A 125 11.42 2.13 6.34
N PHE A 126 10.69 1.66 5.32
CA PHE A 126 9.30 1.24 5.49
C PHE A 126 9.09 -0.28 5.44
N THR A 127 10.08 -1.08 5.04
CA THR A 127 9.97 -2.53 4.93
C THR A 127 10.49 -3.30 6.14
N ASP A 128 11.21 -2.63 7.02
CA ASP A 128 11.83 -3.23 8.23
C ASP A 128 11.39 -2.44 9.48
N THR A 129 10.10 -2.45 9.73
CA THR A 129 9.49 -1.77 10.86
C THR A 129 8.69 -2.76 11.70
N SER A 130 8.44 -2.43 12.96
CA SER A 130 7.53 -3.22 13.81
C SER A 130 6.11 -3.29 13.28
N LEU A 131 5.74 -2.41 12.35
CA LEU A 131 4.45 -2.43 11.69
C LEU A 131 4.42 -3.46 10.55
N THR A 132 5.46 -3.51 9.72
CA THR A 132 5.56 -4.46 8.59
C THR A 132 5.98 -5.85 9.04
N ASN A 133 6.72 -5.95 10.14
CA ASN A 133 7.12 -7.19 10.82
C ASN A 133 6.58 -7.22 12.26
N PRO A 134 5.27 -7.39 12.44
CA PRO A 134 4.65 -7.27 13.76
C PRO A 134 5.00 -8.40 14.72
N TYR A 135 5.53 -9.53 14.24
CA TYR A 135 5.86 -10.68 15.08
C TYR A 135 7.34 -10.76 15.45
N GLY A 136 8.19 -9.89 14.89
CA GLY A 136 9.61 -9.87 15.20
C GLY A 136 10.40 -11.10 14.72
N ASP A 137 9.86 -11.86 13.77
CA ASP A 137 10.42 -13.10 13.23
C ASP A 137 11.29 -12.89 11.96
N GLY A 138 11.51 -11.63 11.58
CA GLY A 138 12.27 -11.27 10.38
C GLY A 138 11.51 -11.37 9.06
N LYS A 139 10.20 -11.65 9.12
CA LYS A 139 9.33 -11.77 7.96
C LYS A 139 8.47 -10.53 7.78
N THR A 140 8.00 -10.31 6.58
CA THR A 140 7.12 -9.18 6.25
C THR A 140 5.70 -9.67 6.05
N TYR A 141 4.75 -9.01 6.71
CA TYR A 141 3.33 -9.37 6.69
C TYR A 141 2.44 -8.24 6.17
N LEU A 142 2.89 -6.99 6.27
CA LEU A 142 2.18 -5.83 5.74
C LEU A 142 3.06 -5.11 4.71
N ALA A 143 2.51 -4.91 3.51
CA ALA A 143 3.16 -4.13 2.47
C ALA A 143 2.79 -2.65 2.63
N PRO A 144 3.75 -1.74 2.86
CA PRO A 144 3.46 -0.31 2.90
C PRO A 144 3.13 0.20 1.50
N MET A 145 2.02 0.89 1.36
CA MET A 145 1.61 1.49 0.09
C MET A 145 1.59 3.02 0.17
N PHE A 146 1.05 3.56 1.26
CA PHE A 146 1.00 4.98 1.53
C PHE A 146 1.44 5.26 2.95
N TYR A 147 2.06 6.41 3.15
CA TYR A 147 2.25 6.96 4.48
C TYR A 147 1.81 8.42 4.49
N SER A 148 1.35 8.88 5.62
CA SER A 148 1.01 10.29 5.83
C SER A 148 1.68 10.74 7.12
N PRO A 149 2.66 11.65 7.04
CA PRO A 149 3.25 12.23 8.23
C PRO A 149 2.22 13.11 8.92
N CYS A 150 2.03 12.89 10.21
CA CYS A 150 1.26 13.81 11.04
C CYS A 150 2.16 15.00 11.40
N GLY A 151 1.63 16.19 11.23
CA GLY A 151 2.36 17.41 11.55
C GLY A 151 1.40 18.56 11.84
N LEU A 152 1.96 19.63 12.37
CA LEU A 152 1.21 20.85 12.63
C LEU A 152 1.50 21.86 11.51
N PHE A 153 0.43 22.35 10.92
CA PHE A 153 0.51 23.47 10.00
C PHE A 153 0.25 24.76 10.75
N TYR A 154 1.07 25.76 10.50
CA TYR A 154 0.92 27.06 11.12
C TYR A 154 0.95 28.18 10.07
N ASN A 155 0.27 29.28 10.37
CA ASN A 155 0.31 30.47 9.54
C ASN A 155 1.56 31.31 9.93
N ALA A 156 2.64 31.16 9.17
CA ALA A 156 3.89 31.85 9.43
C ALA A 156 3.75 33.38 9.37
N GLY A 157 2.89 33.89 8.48
CA GLY A 157 2.61 35.33 8.38
C GLY A 157 1.95 35.88 9.63
N PHE A 158 0.94 35.18 10.13
CA PHE A 158 0.24 35.56 11.35
C PHE A 158 1.14 35.53 12.59
N LEU A 159 1.94 34.45 12.77
CA LEU A 159 2.89 34.38 13.88
C LEU A 159 3.87 35.55 13.85
N LYS A 160 4.42 35.86 12.68
CA LYS A 160 5.35 36.97 12.49
C LYS A 160 4.69 38.31 12.80
N GLU A 161 3.47 38.56 12.36
CA GLU A 161 2.71 39.78 12.65
C GLU A 161 2.50 39.97 14.15
N LYS A 162 2.22 38.89 14.87
CA LYS A 162 2.05 38.89 16.33
C LYS A 162 3.37 38.93 17.11
N GLY A 163 4.51 38.77 16.46
CA GLY A 163 5.80 38.62 17.13
C GLY A 163 5.92 37.35 17.94
N TRP A 164 5.25 36.28 17.50
CA TRP A 164 5.26 34.98 18.15
C TRP A 164 6.20 34.03 17.43
N ASP A 165 6.97 33.28 18.20
CA ASP A 165 7.88 32.26 17.68
C ASP A 165 7.10 30.98 17.35
N VAL A 166 7.65 30.21 16.39
CA VAL A 166 7.13 28.88 16.08
C VAL A 166 7.53 27.92 17.20
N PRO A 167 6.57 27.25 17.86
CA PRO A 167 6.91 26.34 18.95
C PRO A 167 7.69 25.12 18.44
N THR A 168 8.72 24.74 19.18
CA THR A 168 9.59 23.58 18.91
C THR A 168 9.40 22.46 19.93
N THR A 169 8.72 22.76 21.03
CA THR A 169 8.36 21.81 22.08
C THR A 169 6.85 21.83 22.35
N TRP A 170 6.35 20.81 23.03
CA TRP A 170 4.93 20.77 23.46
C TRP A 170 4.60 21.86 24.46
N ASP A 171 5.52 22.18 25.38
CA ASP A 171 5.31 23.23 26.37
C ASP A 171 5.18 24.58 25.70
N GLU A 172 6.08 24.91 24.75
CA GLU A 172 5.98 26.12 23.95
C GLU A 172 4.69 26.19 23.12
N MET A 173 4.18 25.05 22.69
CA MET A 173 2.91 24.99 21.97
C MET A 173 1.71 25.29 22.88
N TRP A 174 1.71 24.79 24.10
CA TRP A 174 0.69 25.14 25.09
C TRP A 174 0.73 26.62 25.44
N GLU A 175 1.94 27.17 25.68
CA GLU A 175 2.12 28.61 25.92
C GLU A 175 1.62 29.47 24.77
N LEU A 176 1.90 29.04 23.52
CA LEU A 176 1.38 29.72 22.33
C LEU A 176 -0.16 29.64 22.27
N GLY A 177 -0.74 28.52 22.63
CA GLY A 177 -2.19 28.34 22.72
C GLY A 177 -2.83 29.31 23.72
N ASP A 178 -2.24 29.43 24.90
CA ASP A 178 -2.69 30.37 25.94
C ASP A 178 -2.59 31.84 25.49
N LYS A 179 -1.50 32.20 24.82
CA LYS A 179 -1.35 33.54 24.22
C LYS A 179 -2.39 33.82 23.14
N ALA A 180 -2.76 32.79 22.36
CA ALA A 180 -3.75 32.95 21.29
C ALA A 180 -5.18 33.01 21.81
N ALA A 181 -5.46 32.47 23.00
CA ALA A 181 -6.76 32.48 23.66
C ALA A 181 -7.02 33.78 24.47
N ALA A 182 -5.98 34.54 24.80
CA ALA A 182 -6.07 35.80 25.57
C ALA A 182 -6.43 36.99 24.65
#